data_2f8262f63a3ab68eb88f77cc9d6d2971
#
_entry.id   2f8262f63a3ab68eb88f77cc9d6d2971
#
_cell.length_a   1.000
_cell.length_b   1.000
_cell.length_c   1.000
_cell.angle_alpha   90.00
_cell.angle_beta   90.00
_cell.angle_gamma   90.00
#
_symmetry.space_group_name_H-M   'P 1'
#
loop_
_entity.id
_entity.type
_entity.pdbx_description
1 polymer ?
#
loop_
_entity_poly.entity_id
_entity_poly.type
_entity_poly.pdbx_seq_one_letter_code
_entity_poly.pdbx_strand_id
1 'polypeptide(L)'
;MNNNQHDDHNHEFSADEMLQMMAKKMGGEQNIPAAIKYAKDVAPELMMQVMTSSMDSVGDEKSPLDAKTRQFVYFAAALATRDSECINATLHTLLTMGATKEELISIIKIVRHAANNGILGASTPILKTYIS
;
A
#
# COMPACT_ATOMS: atom_id res chain seq x y z
N MET A 1 -0.43 7.53 -50.65
CA MET A 1 0.02 8.30 -49.44
C MET A 1 -0.93 7.98 -48.31
N ASN A 2 -0.61 6.99 -47.51
CA ASN A 2 -1.40 6.60 -46.33
C ASN A 2 -0.78 7.22 -45.09
N ASN A 3 -1.42 8.25 -44.56
CA ASN A 3 -1.16 8.77 -43.22
C ASN A 3 -1.84 7.85 -42.23
N ASN A 4 -1.07 6.90 -41.67
CA ASN A 4 -1.42 6.26 -40.41
C ASN A 4 -0.98 7.21 -39.29
N GLN A 5 -1.89 8.08 -38.86
CA GLN A 5 -1.80 8.70 -37.56
C GLN A 5 -2.14 7.60 -36.54
N HIS A 6 -1.14 7.08 -35.87
CA HIS A 6 -1.32 6.41 -34.59
C HIS A 6 -1.73 7.49 -33.58
N ASP A 7 -3.01 7.64 -33.37
CA ASP A 7 -3.54 8.31 -32.20
C ASP A 7 -3.24 7.41 -31.00
N ASP A 8 -2.06 7.57 -30.41
CA ASP A 8 -1.79 7.16 -29.05
C ASP A 8 -2.62 8.07 -28.14
N HIS A 9 -3.89 7.73 -28.00
CA HIS A 9 -4.73 8.29 -26.95
C HIS A 9 -4.21 7.76 -25.63
N ASN A 10 -3.26 8.50 -25.06
CA ASN A 10 -2.88 8.39 -23.66
C ASN A 10 -4.13 8.76 -22.86
N HIS A 11 -4.93 7.75 -22.49
CA HIS A 11 -6.16 7.96 -21.74
C HIS A 11 -5.78 8.35 -20.31
N GLU A 12 -5.79 9.66 -20.01
CA GLU A 12 -5.64 10.16 -18.65
C GLU A 12 -6.95 9.91 -17.89
N PHE A 13 -6.89 9.09 -16.84
CA PHE A 13 -8.01 8.85 -15.96
C PHE A 13 -8.32 10.11 -15.14
N SER A 14 -9.61 10.46 -15.03
CA SER A 14 -10.07 11.48 -14.10
C SER A 14 -9.88 11.05 -12.64
N ALA A 15 -9.89 12.00 -11.71
CA ALA A 15 -9.84 11.71 -10.28
C ALA A 15 -10.98 10.80 -9.82
N ASP A 16 -12.20 10.99 -10.37
CA ASP A 16 -13.35 10.15 -10.07
C ASP A 16 -13.20 8.73 -10.60
N GLU A 17 -12.68 8.56 -11.80
CA GLU A 17 -12.37 7.24 -12.37
C GLU A 17 -11.33 6.50 -11.54
N MET A 18 -10.30 7.19 -11.06
CA MET A 18 -9.27 6.62 -10.18
C MET A 18 -9.85 6.16 -8.85
N LEU A 19 -10.75 6.93 -8.24
CA LEU A 19 -11.44 6.51 -7.02
C LEU A 19 -12.30 5.27 -7.25
N GLN A 20 -12.98 5.17 -8.39
CA GLN A 20 -13.77 3.99 -8.73
C GLN A 20 -12.88 2.75 -8.88
N MET A 21 -11.71 2.88 -9.51
CA MET A 21 -10.73 1.80 -9.63
C MET A 21 -10.21 1.36 -8.25
N MET A 22 -9.93 2.30 -7.36
CA MET A 22 -9.53 2.01 -5.98
C MET A 22 -10.65 1.30 -5.21
N ALA A 23 -11.88 1.78 -5.30
CA ALA A 23 -13.04 1.16 -4.65
C ALA A 23 -13.20 -0.30 -5.06
N LYS A 24 -13.10 -0.59 -6.35
CA LYS A 24 -13.17 -1.97 -6.87
C LYS A 24 -12.06 -2.85 -6.29
N LYS A 25 -10.83 -2.35 -6.24
CA LYS A 25 -9.67 -3.08 -5.72
C LYS A 25 -9.76 -3.34 -4.23
N MET A 26 -10.31 -2.40 -3.47
CA MET A 26 -10.39 -2.43 -2.00
C MET A 26 -11.71 -3.00 -1.47
N GLY A 27 -12.58 -3.48 -2.34
CA GLY A 27 -13.86 -4.06 -1.91
C GLY A 27 -14.94 -3.06 -1.53
N GLY A 28 -14.81 -1.79 -1.93
CA GLY A 28 -15.81 -0.75 -1.72
C GLY A 28 -15.21 0.62 -1.41
N GLU A 29 -15.96 1.67 -1.70
CA GLU A 29 -15.54 3.06 -1.46
C GLU A 29 -15.28 3.35 0.03
N GLN A 30 -15.98 2.69 0.92
CA GLN A 30 -15.82 2.83 2.38
C GLN A 30 -14.42 2.41 2.87
N ASN A 31 -13.70 1.63 2.10
CA ASN A 31 -12.35 1.15 2.43
C ASN A 31 -11.24 2.04 1.86
N ILE A 32 -11.58 3.03 1.06
CA ILE A 32 -10.61 4.02 0.59
C ILE A 32 -10.24 4.93 1.77
N PRO A 33 -8.93 5.18 2.03
CA PRO A 33 -8.51 6.12 3.05
C PRO A 33 -9.19 7.49 2.90
N ALA A 34 -9.71 8.02 3.99
CA ALA A 34 -10.45 9.28 3.99
C ALA A 34 -9.60 10.44 3.45
N ALA A 35 -8.30 10.46 3.78
CA ALA A 35 -7.37 11.46 3.29
C ALA A 35 -7.32 11.53 1.75
N ILE A 36 -7.42 10.40 1.07
CA ILE A 36 -7.44 10.35 -0.41
C ILE A 36 -8.71 10.98 -0.95
N LYS A 37 -9.86 10.70 -0.34
CA LYS A 37 -11.15 11.29 -0.75
C LYS A 37 -11.16 12.80 -0.54
N TYR A 38 -10.62 13.28 0.58
CA TYR A 38 -10.49 14.70 0.84
C TYR A 38 -9.48 15.38 -0.07
N ALA A 39 -8.35 14.74 -0.34
CA ALA A 39 -7.36 15.25 -1.28
C ALA A 39 -7.95 15.47 -2.66
N LYS A 40 -8.80 14.54 -3.15
CA LYS A 40 -9.49 14.72 -4.44
C LYS A 40 -10.20 16.06 -4.55
N ASP A 41 -10.88 16.49 -3.48
CA ASP A 41 -11.70 17.70 -3.50
C ASP A 41 -10.90 18.99 -3.21
N VAL A 42 -9.82 18.88 -2.42
CA VAL A 42 -9.05 20.05 -1.94
C VAL A 42 -7.78 20.25 -2.75
N ALA A 43 -7.10 19.20 -3.13
CA ALA A 43 -5.81 19.21 -3.81
C ALA A 43 -5.67 17.95 -4.68
N PRO A 44 -6.32 17.89 -5.84
CA PRO A 44 -6.31 16.70 -6.72
C PRO A 44 -4.91 16.21 -7.07
N GLU A 45 -3.93 17.10 -7.14
CA GLU A 45 -2.52 16.78 -7.40
C GLU A 45 -1.92 15.87 -6.31
N LEU A 46 -2.32 16.01 -5.05
CA LEU A 46 -1.89 15.10 -3.97
C LEU A 46 -2.42 13.68 -4.20
N MET A 47 -3.67 13.56 -4.58
CA MET A 47 -4.26 12.27 -4.93
C MET A 47 -3.51 11.64 -6.11
N MET A 48 -3.18 12.42 -7.14
CA MET A 48 -2.43 11.95 -8.30
C MET A 48 -1.02 11.47 -7.92
N GLN A 49 -0.34 12.18 -7.03
CA GLN A 49 0.97 11.76 -6.51
C GLN A 49 0.89 10.42 -5.77
N VAL A 50 -0.12 10.24 -4.93
CA VAL A 50 -0.36 8.97 -4.23
C VAL A 50 -0.62 7.84 -5.22
N MET A 51 -1.45 8.08 -6.23
CA MET A 51 -1.76 7.08 -7.25
C MET A 51 -0.52 6.69 -8.06
N THR A 52 0.28 7.66 -8.48
CA THR A 52 1.53 7.41 -9.21
C THR A 52 2.51 6.60 -8.35
N SER A 53 2.71 6.97 -7.11
CA SER A 53 3.55 6.23 -6.16
C SER A 53 3.06 4.79 -5.95
N SER A 54 1.74 4.60 -5.86
CA SER A 54 1.15 3.27 -5.74
C SER A 54 1.40 2.41 -6.98
N MET A 55 1.20 2.98 -8.18
CA MET A 55 1.44 2.26 -9.45
C MET A 55 2.92 1.93 -9.67
N ASP A 56 3.83 2.77 -9.19
CA ASP A 56 5.28 2.56 -9.31
C ASP A 56 5.85 1.62 -8.24
N SER A 57 5.04 1.15 -7.31
CA SER A 57 5.45 0.29 -6.20
C SER A 57 4.56 -0.94 -6.06
N VAL A 58 3.55 -0.87 -5.24
CA VAL A 58 2.67 -2.01 -4.94
C VAL A 58 1.87 -2.47 -6.17
N GLY A 59 1.57 -1.57 -7.08
CA GLY A 59 0.88 -1.84 -8.35
C GLY A 59 1.79 -2.13 -9.53
N ASP A 60 3.11 -2.14 -9.35
CA ASP A 60 4.06 -2.35 -10.45
C ASP A 60 4.05 -3.80 -10.95
N GLU A 61 3.43 -4.02 -12.09
CA GLU A 61 3.36 -5.36 -12.73
C GLU A 61 4.71 -5.87 -13.24
N LYS A 62 5.72 -5.00 -13.38
CA LYS A 62 7.09 -5.37 -13.75
C LYS A 62 7.95 -5.74 -12.54
N SER A 63 7.43 -5.61 -11.32
CA SER A 63 8.11 -6.03 -10.11
C SER A 63 8.46 -7.54 -10.17
N PRO A 64 9.63 -7.95 -9.66
CA PRO A 64 9.95 -9.37 -9.50
C PRO A 64 9.09 -10.06 -8.43
N LEU A 65 8.39 -9.29 -7.58
CA LEU A 65 7.43 -9.81 -6.60
C LEU A 65 6.04 -9.92 -7.24
N ASP A 66 5.36 -11.03 -7.03
CA ASP A 66 3.97 -11.16 -7.49
C ASP A 66 3.02 -10.20 -6.76
N ALA A 67 1.84 -10.01 -7.31
CA ALA A 67 0.88 -9.01 -6.81
C ALA A 67 0.48 -9.25 -5.34
N LYS A 68 0.25 -10.50 -4.94
CA LYS A 68 -0.12 -10.84 -3.56
C LYS A 68 1.04 -10.58 -2.60
N THR A 69 2.26 -10.92 -2.99
CA THR A 69 3.46 -10.65 -2.20
C THR A 69 3.68 -9.15 -2.02
N ARG A 70 3.51 -8.35 -3.07
CA ARG A 70 3.60 -6.88 -2.97
C ARG A 70 2.60 -6.33 -1.96
N GLN A 71 1.36 -6.83 -1.97
CA GLN A 71 0.33 -6.42 -1.01
C GLN A 71 0.68 -6.86 0.41
N PHE A 72 1.24 -8.05 0.61
CA PHE A 72 1.71 -8.50 1.92
C PHE A 72 2.83 -7.62 2.47
N VAL A 73 3.78 -7.23 1.63
CA VAL A 73 4.86 -6.30 2.02
C VAL A 73 4.29 -4.94 2.41
N TYR A 74 3.34 -4.42 1.63
CA TYR A 74 2.68 -3.16 1.95
C TYR A 74 1.88 -3.24 3.26
N PHE A 75 1.14 -4.31 3.47
CA PHE A 75 0.41 -4.55 4.70
C PHE A 75 1.33 -4.63 5.92
N ALA A 76 2.45 -5.32 5.81
CA ALA A 76 3.47 -5.39 6.86
C ALA A 76 4.05 -4.00 7.19
N ALA A 77 4.36 -3.20 6.17
CA ALA A 77 4.84 -1.83 6.34
C ALA A 77 3.79 -0.93 7.01
N ALA A 78 2.52 -1.04 6.61
CA ALA A 78 1.42 -0.30 7.22
C ALA A 78 1.22 -0.66 8.70
N LEU A 79 1.33 -1.95 9.05
CA LEU A 79 1.31 -2.40 10.44
C LEU A 79 2.47 -1.82 11.25
N ALA A 80 3.68 -1.84 10.69
CA ALA A 80 4.88 -1.33 11.36
C ALA A 80 4.80 0.17 11.61
N THR A 81 4.23 0.94 10.68
CA THR A 81 4.03 2.38 10.79
C THR A 81 2.74 2.76 11.53
N ARG A 82 1.91 1.78 11.87
CA ARG A 82 0.63 1.96 12.59
C ARG A 82 -0.35 2.90 11.88
N ASP A 83 -0.36 2.88 10.56
CA ASP A 83 -1.29 3.64 9.74
C ASP A 83 -2.61 2.87 9.63
N SER A 84 -3.60 3.24 10.45
CA SER A 84 -4.88 2.53 10.54
C SER A 84 -5.68 2.55 9.25
N GLU A 85 -5.62 3.61 8.47
CA GLU A 85 -6.33 3.70 7.19
C GLU A 85 -5.67 2.82 6.13
N CYS A 86 -4.34 2.83 6.04
CA CYS A 86 -3.60 1.94 5.14
C CYS A 86 -3.74 0.47 5.54
N ILE A 87 -3.73 0.16 6.83
CA ILE A 87 -4.00 -1.20 7.34
C ILE A 87 -5.36 -1.68 6.85
N ASN A 88 -6.40 -0.88 7.04
CA ASN A 88 -7.76 -1.24 6.62
C ASN A 88 -7.86 -1.44 5.11
N ALA A 89 -7.37 -0.48 4.31
CA ALA A 89 -7.42 -0.55 2.86
C ALA A 89 -6.65 -1.76 2.32
N THR A 90 -5.46 -2.01 2.83
CA THR A 90 -4.61 -3.13 2.40
C THR A 90 -5.18 -4.47 2.83
N LEU A 91 -5.76 -4.55 4.03
CA LEU A 91 -6.48 -5.75 4.48
C LEU A 91 -7.60 -6.12 3.50
N HIS A 92 -8.46 -5.16 3.13
CA HIS A 92 -9.55 -5.43 2.21
C HIS A 92 -9.05 -5.81 0.82
N THR A 93 -7.98 -5.20 0.33
CA THR A 93 -7.33 -5.60 -0.92
C THR A 93 -6.83 -7.05 -0.83
N LEU A 94 -6.16 -7.43 0.25
CA LEU A 94 -5.68 -8.80 0.45
C LEU A 94 -6.81 -9.82 0.54
N LEU A 95 -7.92 -9.47 1.19
CA LEU A 95 -9.09 -10.35 1.27
C LEU A 95 -9.70 -10.58 -0.12
N THR A 96 -9.79 -9.55 -0.97
CA THR A 96 -10.24 -9.72 -2.36
C THR A 96 -9.28 -10.57 -3.19
N MET A 97 -8.00 -10.62 -2.84
CA MET A 97 -6.97 -11.47 -3.46
C MET A 97 -6.90 -12.87 -2.87
N GLY A 98 -7.78 -13.23 -1.96
CA GLY A 98 -7.86 -14.55 -1.37
C GLY A 98 -6.85 -14.82 -0.25
N ALA A 99 -6.34 -13.79 0.42
CA ALA A 99 -5.47 -13.97 1.58
C ALA A 99 -6.19 -14.76 2.69
N THR A 100 -5.49 -15.73 3.25
CA THR A 100 -6.03 -16.57 4.32
C THR A 100 -5.79 -15.95 5.69
N LYS A 101 -6.60 -16.36 6.67
CA LYS A 101 -6.40 -15.99 8.07
C LYS A 101 -4.99 -16.34 8.54
N GLU A 102 -4.50 -17.51 8.19
CA GLU A 102 -3.18 -18.03 8.59
C GLU A 102 -2.06 -17.15 8.02
N GLU A 103 -2.18 -16.73 6.77
CA GLU A 103 -1.23 -15.80 6.12
C GLU A 103 -1.20 -14.46 6.84
N LEU A 104 -2.36 -13.87 7.14
CA LEU A 104 -2.46 -12.57 7.83
C LEU A 104 -1.92 -12.64 9.26
N ILE A 105 -2.24 -13.71 10.00
CA ILE A 105 -1.70 -13.91 11.35
C ILE A 105 -0.18 -14.10 11.33
N SER A 106 0.35 -14.79 10.33
CA SER A 106 1.80 -14.94 10.15
C SER A 106 2.49 -13.57 9.97
N ILE A 107 1.91 -12.69 9.17
CA ILE A 107 2.44 -11.33 8.98
C ILE A 107 2.44 -10.54 10.29
N ILE A 108 1.37 -10.60 11.07
CA ILE A 108 1.31 -9.94 12.38
C ILE A 108 2.45 -10.43 13.28
N LYS A 109 2.70 -11.73 13.32
CA LYS A 109 3.79 -12.31 14.11
C LYS A 109 5.15 -11.79 13.68
N ILE A 110 5.41 -11.72 12.37
CA ILE A 110 6.67 -11.24 11.79
C ILE A 110 6.88 -9.75 12.12
N VAL A 111 5.88 -8.92 11.90
CA VAL A 111 5.96 -7.46 12.17
C VAL A 111 6.16 -7.19 13.65
N ARG A 112 5.44 -7.93 14.50
CA ARG A 112 5.59 -7.82 15.96
C ARG A 112 7.01 -8.21 16.41
N HIS A 113 7.57 -9.28 15.83
CA HIS A 113 8.95 -9.69 16.12
C HIS A 113 9.95 -8.61 15.70
N ALA A 114 9.80 -8.04 14.51
CA ALA A 114 10.65 -6.94 14.03
C ALA A 114 10.61 -5.72 14.97
N ALA A 115 9.42 -5.34 15.42
CA ALA A 115 9.23 -4.24 16.36
C ALA A 115 9.90 -4.53 17.72
N ASN A 116 9.77 -5.75 18.24
CA ASN A 116 10.44 -6.16 19.48
C ASN A 116 11.97 -6.11 19.37
N ASN A 117 12.52 -6.53 18.23
CA ASN A 117 13.97 -6.43 17.97
C ASN A 117 14.44 -4.98 17.92
N GLY A 118 13.63 -4.07 17.41
CA GLY A 118 13.92 -2.63 17.46
C GLY A 118 14.07 -2.10 18.88
N ILE A 119 13.22 -2.55 19.79
CA ILE A 119 13.31 -2.21 21.21
C ILE A 119 14.63 -2.71 21.81
N LEU A 120 14.99 -3.95 21.55
CA LEU A 120 16.26 -4.52 22.02
C LEU A 120 17.46 -3.75 21.44
N GLY A 121 17.46 -3.46 20.15
CA GLY A 121 18.50 -2.66 19.50
C GLY A 121 18.65 -1.26 20.10
N ALA A 122 17.54 -0.59 20.37
CA ALA A 122 17.53 0.71 21.04
C ALA A 122 18.05 0.65 22.49
N SER A 123 18.02 -0.52 23.10
CA SER A 123 18.54 -0.75 24.45
C SER A 123 20.08 -0.94 24.52
N THR A 124 20.75 -0.96 23.37
CA THR A 124 22.20 -1.16 23.27
C THR A 124 23.01 -0.29 24.24
N PRO A 125 22.75 1.03 24.40
CA PRO A 125 23.53 1.84 25.36
C PRO A 125 23.38 1.37 26.81
N ILE A 126 22.18 0.92 27.18
CA ILE A 126 21.92 0.38 28.53
C ILE A 126 22.71 -0.90 28.74
N LEU A 127 22.58 -1.84 27.80
CA LEU A 127 23.27 -3.13 27.90
C LEU A 127 24.79 -2.96 27.93
N LYS A 128 25.31 -2.06 27.10
CA LYS A 128 26.74 -1.77 27.01
C LYS A 128 27.33 -1.27 28.33
N THR A 129 26.53 -0.57 29.15
CA THR A 129 26.98 -0.06 30.48
C THR A 129 27.38 -1.18 31.43
N TYR A 130 26.82 -2.39 31.24
CA TYR A 130 27.07 -3.55 32.13
C TYR A 130 28.02 -4.59 31.53
N ILE A 131 28.67 -4.29 30.43
CA ILE A 131 29.71 -5.16 29.87
C ILE A 131 31.02 -4.87 30.65
N SER A 132 31.54 -5.92 31.24
CA SER A 132 32.82 -5.87 31.93
C SER A 132 33.99 -5.85 30.96
#